data_fe951227d30d23ea5788b2992f64d75c
#
_entry.id   fe951227d30d23ea5788b2992f64d75c
#
_cell.length_a   1.000
_cell.length_b   1.000
_cell.length_c   1.000
_cell.angle_alpha   90.00
_cell.angle_beta   90.00
_cell.angle_gamma   90.00
#
_symmetry.space_group_name_H-M   'P 1'
#
loop_
_entity.id
_entity.type
_entity.pdbx_description
1 polymer ?
#
loop_
_entity_poly.entity_id
_entity_poly.type
_entity_poly.pdbx_seq_one_letter_code
_entity_poly.pdbx_strand_id
1 'polypeptide(L)'
;DGTGYDIDTANFPDMAGFVNWAHENGVMLLFNDHTHKTDKQALDPEELKYHTENLTNLLKLGVDGWWYDRNWGYTLHSPYADSITFTTFGEVLYNDILASYTSVKRLFLLCNADWVRHGHVESAPSVIGRRYGIQWTGDITSEAMQLRREVVNMVEKTTAGASPYMSSDLGGFKRAKEQSEAMFTRWIQYGALSPVFRIHSTMELGGAKYDKLPYTYSAETQTVLKTYMNLRYNLLP
;
A
#
# COMPACT_ATOMS: atom_id res chain seq x y z
N ASP A 1 4.97 11.99 -8.66
CA ASP A 1 3.97 12.17 -7.60
C ASP A 1 2.89 13.17 -8.01
N GLY A 2 2.14 12.87 -9.04
CA GLY A 2 0.95 13.60 -9.44
C GLY A 2 -0.33 12.90 -9.00
N THR A 3 -1.46 13.55 -9.22
CA THR A 3 -2.78 12.93 -9.15
C THR A 3 -3.26 12.63 -10.56
N GLY A 4 -4.05 11.57 -10.73
CA GLY A 4 -4.54 11.12 -12.03
C GLY A 4 -3.83 9.88 -12.54
N TYR A 5 -3.96 9.61 -13.84
CA TYR A 5 -3.57 8.32 -14.43
C TYR A 5 -2.57 8.45 -15.58
N ASP A 6 -2.03 9.64 -15.80
CA ASP A 6 -1.07 9.86 -16.87
C ASP A 6 0.29 9.22 -16.54
N ILE A 7 0.88 8.62 -17.54
CA ILE A 7 2.23 8.06 -17.45
C ILE A 7 3.25 9.19 -17.59
N ASP A 8 4.15 9.29 -16.63
CA ASP A 8 5.31 10.18 -16.73
C ASP A 8 6.30 9.65 -17.77
N THR A 9 6.11 10.08 -19.00
CA THR A 9 6.94 9.64 -20.14
C THR A 9 8.39 10.16 -20.10
N ALA A 10 8.70 11.11 -19.24
CA ALA A 10 10.08 11.56 -19.02
C ALA A 10 10.88 10.52 -18.23
N ASN A 11 10.26 9.89 -17.24
CA ASN A 11 10.88 8.85 -16.42
C ASN A 11 10.59 7.43 -16.92
N PHE A 12 9.46 7.23 -17.61
CA PHE A 12 9.03 5.95 -18.19
C PHE A 12 8.69 6.11 -19.67
N PRO A 13 9.68 6.34 -20.53
CA PRO A 13 9.45 6.60 -21.96
C PRO A 13 8.84 5.40 -22.71
N ASP A 14 9.08 4.19 -22.21
CA ASP A 14 8.48 2.95 -22.69
C ASP A 14 7.88 2.16 -21.51
N MET A 15 6.71 2.58 -21.09
CA MET A 15 6.02 1.93 -19.96
C MET A 15 5.62 0.50 -20.28
N ALA A 16 5.24 0.18 -21.50
CA ALA A 16 4.90 -1.19 -21.91
C ALA A 16 6.14 -2.10 -21.86
N GLY A 17 7.28 -1.65 -22.34
CA GLY A 17 8.55 -2.36 -22.22
C GLY A 17 8.96 -2.57 -20.77
N PHE A 18 8.77 -1.58 -19.89
CA PHE A 18 9.04 -1.72 -18.47
C PHE A 18 8.15 -2.78 -17.80
N VAL A 19 6.85 -2.79 -18.09
CA VAL A 19 5.91 -3.79 -17.59
C VAL A 19 6.33 -5.20 -18.03
N ASN A 20 6.62 -5.37 -19.32
CA ASN A 20 7.05 -6.66 -19.85
C ASN A 20 8.34 -7.14 -19.18
N TRP A 21 9.33 -6.25 -19.06
CA TRP A 21 10.59 -6.57 -18.38
C TRP A 21 10.36 -7.00 -16.92
N ALA A 22 9.47 -6.34 -16.18
CA ALA A 22 9.14 -6.70 -14.81
C ALA A 22 8.55 -8.12 -14.74
N HIS A 23 7.59 -8.43 -15.61
CA HIS A 23 6.94 -9.75 -15.68
C HIS A 23 7.92 -10.86 -16.06
N GLU A 24 8.80 -10.62 -17.04
CA GLU A 24 9.86 -11.56 -17.44
C GLU A 24 10.83 -11.87 -16.29
N ASN A 25 10.98 -10.95 -15.35
CA ASN A 25 11.78 -11.13 -14.13
C ASN A 25 10.97 -11.60 -12.91
N GLY A 26 9.70 -11.99 -13.10
CA GLY A 26 8.83 -12.49 -12.03
C GLY A 26 8.36 -11.42 -11.05
N VAL A 27 8.35 -10.16 -11.46
CA VAL A 27 7.92 -9.01 -10.65
C VAL A 27 6.54 -8.56 -11.08
N MET A 28 5.59 -8.51 -10.16
CA MET A 28 4.28 -7.91 -10.36
C MET A 28 4.31 -6.42 -10.05
N LEU A 29 3.55 -5.63 -10.79
CA LEU A 29 3.49 -4.18 -10.65
C LEU A 29 2.21 -3.73 -9.98
N LEU A 30 2.37 -3.04 -8.86
CA LEU A 30 1.29 -2.44 -8.09
C LEU A 30 1.44 -0.91 -8.12
N PHE A 31 0.44 -0.21 -8.64
CA PHE A 31 0.49 1.24 -8.70
C PHE A 31 -0.26 1.89 -7.55
N ASN A 32 0.40 2.86 -6.91
CA ASN A 32 -0.28 3.74 -5.97
C ASN A 32 -1.23 4.65 -6.75
N ASP A 33 -2.46 4.73 -6.31
CA ASP A 33 -3.47 5.61 -6.90
C ASP A 33 -3.86 6.72 -5.94
N HIS A 34 -3.41 7.93 -6.29
CA HIS A 34 -3.88 9.17 -5.73
C HIS A 34 -4.82 9.82 -6.74
N THR A 35 -6.11 9.70 -6.52
CA THR A 35 -7.10 10.26 -7.44
C THR A 35 -6.99 11.78 -7.56
N HIS A 36 -7.35 12.34 -8.71
CA HIS A 36 -7.40 13.79 -8.89
C HIS A 36 -8.48 14.42 -7.97
N LYS A 37 -8.29 15.68 -7.63
CA LYS A 37 -9.27 16.41 -6.82
C LYS A 37 -10.48 16.79 -7.67
N THR A 38 -11.67 16.50 -7.15
CA THR A 38 -12.94 16.87 -7.74
C THR A 38 -13.94 17.24 -6.64
N ASP A 39 -14.93 18.06 -6.95
CA ASP A 39 -16.08 18.38 -6.11
C ASP A 39 -17.32 17.56 -6.48
N LYS A 40 -17.21 16.71 -7.50
CA LYS A 40 -18.29 15.83 -7.92
C LYS A 40 -18.56 14.70 -6.91
N GLN A 41 -19.77 14.16 -6.99
CA GLN A 41 -20.16 13.02 -6.16
C GLN A 41 -19.51 11.72 -6.67
N ALA A 42 -19.26 10.79 -5.77
CA ALA A 42 -18.65 9.50 -6.08
C ALA A 42 -19.40 8.70 -7.17
N LEU A 43 -20.71 8.85 -7.25
CA LEU A 43 -21.57 8.22 -8.25
C LEU A 43 -21.89 9.12 -9.44
N ASP A 44 -21.20 10.25 -9.60
CA ASP A 44 -21.31 11.05 -10.82
C ASP A 44 -20.87 10.20 -12.02
N PRO A 45 -21.68 10.10 -13.08
CA PRO A 45 -21.37 9.22 -14.21
C PRO A 45 -20.05 9.56 -14.92
N GLU A 46 -19.67 10.83 -14.97
CA GLU A 46 -18.42 11.25 -15.61
C GLU A 46 -17.20 10.86 -14.74
N GLU A 47 -17.31 11.01 -13.41
CA GLU A 47 -16.27 10.57 -12.48
C GLU A 47 -16.07 9.05 -12.48
N LEU A 48 -17.17 8.30 -12.42
CA LEU A 48 -17.11 6.84 -12.51
C LEU A 48 -16.51 6.38 -13.84
N LYS A 49 -16.90 7.02 -14.94
CA LYS A 49 -16.36 6.73 -16.26
C LYS A 49 -14.85 7.02 -16.30
N TYR A 50 -14.44 8.20 -15.84
CA TYR A 50 -13.05 8.60 -15.80
C TYR A 50 -12.17 7.58 -15.05
N HIS A 51 -12.55 7.22 -13.82
CA HIS A 51 -11.78 6.25 -13.03
C HIS A 51 -11.80 4.87 -13.67
N THR A 52 -12.96 4.38 -14.09
CA THR A 52 -13.09 3.05 -14.66
C THR A 52 -12.28 2.88 -15.95
N GLU A 53 -12.35 3.86 -16.87
CA GLU A 53 -11.60 3.81 -18.13
C GLU A 53 -10.09 3.84 -17.91
N ASN A 54 -9.62 4.74 -17.06
CA ASN A 54 -8.19 4.90 -16.81
C ASN A 54 -7.58 3.70 -16.05
N LEU A 55 -8.24 3.22 -15.00
CA LEU A 55 -7.82 2.01 -14.29
C LEU A 55 -7.81 0.79 -15.24
N THR A 56 -8.83 0.65 -16.08
CA THR A 56 -8.90 -0.41 -17.08
C THR A 56 -7.77 -0.31 -18.11
N ASN A 57 -7.41 0.89 -18.53
CA ASN A 57 -6.31 1.10 -19.47
C ASN A 57 -4.95 0.72 -18.85
N LEU A 58 -4.72 0.99 -17.58
CA LEU A 58 -3.53 0.53 -16.88
C LEU A 58 -3.48 -0.99 -16.74
N LEU A 59 -4.62 -1.65 -16.49
CA LEU A 59 -4.70 -3.13 -16.50
C LEU A 59 -4.39 -3.70 -17.89
N LYS A 60 -4.89 -3.07 -18.96
CA LYS A 60 -4.56 -3.47 -20.34
C LYS A 60 -3.08 -3.31 -20.67
N LEU A 61 -2.42 -2.35 -20.04
CA LEU A 61 -0.97 -2.14 -20.15
C LEU A 61 -0.18 -3.24 -19.42
N GLY A 62 -0.81 -3.97 -18.49
CA GLY A 62 -0.20 -5.06 -17.73
C GLY A 62 0.06 -4.77 -16.26
N VAL A 63 -0.50 -3.69 -15.71
CA VAL A 63 -0.46 -3.45 -14.26
C VAL A 63 -1.26 -4.55 -13.54
N ASP A 64 -0.71 -5.11 -12.47
CA ASP A 64 -1.26 -6.30 -11.80
C ASP A 64 -2.24 -5.97 -10.68
N GLY A 65 -2.21 -4.75 -10.17
CA GLY A 65 -3.08 -4.34 -9.08
C GLY A 65 -2.89 -2.89 -8.66
N TRP A 66 -3.53 -2.54 -7.56
CA TRP A 66 -3.57 -1.17 -7.07
C TRP A 66 -3.14 -1.08 -5.61
N TRP A 67 -2.49 0.02 -5.31
CA TRP A 67 -2.40 0.55 -3.98
C TRP A 67 -3.40 1.71 -3.88
N TYR A 68 -4.60 1.40 -3.36
CA TYR A 68 -5.65 2.37 -3.12
C TYR A 68 -5.30 3.21 -1.90
N ASP A 69 -4.96 4.48 -2.13
CA ASP A 69 -4.60 5.41 -1.08
C ASP A 69 -5.82 6.27 -0.66
N ARG A 70 -5.79 6.78 0.57
CA ARG A 70 -6.90 7.48 1.23
C ARG A 70 -7.42 8.75 0.54
N ASN A 71 -6.75 9.22 -0.51
CA ASN A 71 -7.15 10.43 -1.23
C ASN A 71 -8.55 10.36 -1.85
N TRP A 72 -9.10 9.16 -2.01
CA TRP A 72 -10.50 8.99 -2.38
C TRP A 72 -11.46 9.71 -1.44
N GLY A 73 -11.21 9.67 -0.13
CA GLY A 73 -12.02 10.35 0.87
C GLY A 73 -12.07 11.86 0.73
N TYR A 74 -11.11 12.46 0.00
CA TYR A 74 -11.05 13.91 -0.21
C TYR A 74 -11.60 14.35 -1.58
N THR A 75 -11.75 13.42 -2.52
CA THR A 75 -12.08 13.74 -3.91
C THR A 75 -13.44 13.25 -4.33
N LEU A 76 -13.92 12.16 -3.74
CA LEU A 76 -15.22 11.59 -4.07
C LEU A 76 -16.11 11.54 -2.83
N HIS A 77 -17.30 12.07 -2.95
CA HIS A 77 -18.32 12.07 -1.90
C HIS A 77 -19.36 10.99 -2.17
N SER A 78 -19.57 10.09 -1.22
CA SER A 78 -20.65 9.12 -1.32
C SER A 78 -21.99 9.75 -0.92
N PRO A 79 -23.04 9.60 -1.72
CA PRO A 79 -24.37 10.01 -1.30
C PRO A 79 -24.93 9.15 -0.15
N TYR A 80 -24.26 8.06 0.17
CA TYR A 80 -24.60 7.12 1.25
C TYR A 80 -23.61 7.23 2.42
N ALA A 81 -23.12 8.44 2.72
CA ALA A 81 -22.08 8.70 3.71
C ALA A 81 -22.36 8.09 5.09
N ASP A 82 -23.63 7.94 5.47
CA ASP A 82 -24.02 7.36 6.76
C ASP A 82 -23.94 5.82 6.80
N SER A 83 -23.81 5.17 5.64
CA SER A 83 -23.84 3.70 5.52
C SER A 83 -22.56 3.10 4.93
N ILE A 84 -21.82 3.86 4.12
CA ILE A 84 -20.60 3.41 3.45
C ILE A 84 -19.55 4.50 3.54
N THR A 85 -18.37 4.19 4.09
CA THR A 85 -17.24 5.13 4.08
C THR A 85 -16.69 5.30 2.66
N PHE A 86 -16.01 6.42 2.41
CA PHE A 86 -15.35 6.66 1.13
C PHE A 86 -14.29 5.62 0.82
N THR A 87 -13.54 5.18 1.83
CA THR A 87 -12.55 4.11 1.70
C THR A 87 -13.22 2.82 1.25
N THR A 88 -14.29 2.43 1.92
CA THR A 88 -15.09 1.25 1.55
C THR A 88 -15.60 1.31 0.11
N PHE A 89 -16.14 2.46 -0.30
CA PHE A 89 -16.62 2.65 -1.66
C PHE A 89 -15.49 2.48 -2.69
N GLY A 90 -14.34 3.10 -2.43
CA GLY A 90 -13.17 2.96 -3.30
C GLY A 90 -12.66 1.52 -3.37
N GLU A 91 -12.54 0.83 -2.24
CA GLU A 91 -12.13 -0.58 -2.19
C GLU A 91 -13.04 -1.47 -3.03
N VAL A 92 -14.35 -1.27 -2.95
CA VAL A 92 -15.32 -2.01 -3.78
C VAL A 92 -15.12 -1.72 -5.26
N LEU A 93 -15.05 -0.44 -5.63
CA LEU A 93 -14.89 -0.04 -7.03
C LEU A 93 -13.61 -0.59 -7.66
N TYR A 94 -12.48 -0.44 -6.98
CA TYR A 94 -11.18 -0.94 -7.47
C TYR A 94 -11.17 -2.45 -7.59
N ASN A 95 -11.72 -3.15 -6.59
CA ASN A 95 -11.81 -4.60 -6.63
C ASN A 95 -12.71 -5.07 -7.78
N ASP A 96 -13.83 -4.43 -8.03
CA ASP A 96 -14.76 -4.79 -9.10
C ASP A 96 -14.15 -4.53 -10.48
N ILE A 97 -13.38 -3.47 -10.66
CA ILE A 97 -12.63 -3.22 -11.89
C ILE A 97 -11.58 -4.32 -12.11
N LEU A 98 -10.78 -4.65 -11.10
CA LEU A 98 -9.81 -5.73 -11.17
C LEU A 98 -10.50 -7.07 -11.51
N ALA A 99 -11.58 -7.40 -10.83
CA ALA A 99 -12.33 -8.65 -11.03
C ALA A 99 -12.94 -8.74 -12.42
N SER A 100 -13.37 -7.63 -13.00
CA SER A 100 -13.93 -7.63 -14.37
C SER A 100 -12.89 -7.84 -15.46
N TYR A 101 -11.61 -7.54 -15.16
CA TYR A 101 -10.54 -7.61 -16.15
C TYR A 101 -9.68 -8.87 -16.04
N THR A 102 -9.53 -9.44 -14.86
CA THR A 102 -8.63 -10.58 -14.62
C THR A 102 -9.38 -11.84 -14.24
N SER A 103 -8.88 -13.00 -14.72
CA SER A 103 -9.32 -14.32 -14.29
C SER A 103 -8.67 -14.77 -12.98
N VAL A 104 -7.77 -13.99 -12.39
CA VAL A 104 -7.08 -14.33 -11.16
C VAL A 104 -8.06 -14.33 -10.00
N LYS A 105 -8.12 -15.43 -9.26
CA LYS A 105 -9.05 -15.60 -8.12
C LYS A 105 -8.73 -14.75 -6.91
N ARG A 106 -7.49 -14.29 -6.78
CA ARG A 106 -7.01 -13.43 -5.69
C ARG A 106 -6.50 -12.14 -6.28
N LEU A 107 -7.29 -11.11 -6.16
CA LEU A 107 -6.95 -9.78 -6.63
C LEU A 107 -5.97 -9.12 -5.67
N PHE A 108 -5.00 -8.39 -6.23
CA PHE A 108 -4.03 -7.65 -5.44
C PHE A 108 -4.46 -6.20 -5.30
N LEU A 109 -5.06 -5.88 -4.16
CA LEU A 109 -5.47 -4.54 -3.79
C LEU A 109 -4.92 -4.23 -2.40
N LEU A 110 -4.01 -3.27 -2.30
CA LEU A 110 -3.52 -2.73 -1.04
C LEU A 110 -4.34 -1.49 -0.69
N CYS A 111 -4.97 -1.50 0.47
CA CYS A 111 -5.87 -0.46 0.91
C CYS A 111 -5.46 0.14 2.24
N ASN A 112 -5.82 1.40 2.46
CA ASN A 112 -5.78 2.00 3.78
C ASN A 112 -6.84 1.32 4.67
N ALA A 113 -6.45 0.93 5.87
CA ALA A 113 -7.39 0.30 6.79
C ALA A 113 -8.36 1.35 7.35
N ASP A 114 -9.66 1.13 7.18
CA ASP A 114 -10.72 2.05 7.64
C ASP A 114 -10.67 2.38 9.14
N TRP A 115 -10.14 1.47 9.92
CA TRP A 115 -10.15 1.53 11.38
C TRP A 115 -8.75 1.69 11.98
N VAL A 116 -7.71 1.73 11.16
CA VAL A 116 -6.33 2.03 11.57
C VAL A 116 -5.84 3.21 10.76
N ARG A 117 -5.49 4.28 11.44
CA ARG A 117 -4.96 5.48 10.81
C ARG A 117 -3.63 5.85 11.42
N HIS A 118 -2.59 5.94 10.60
CA HIS A 118 -1.24 6.25 11.05
C HIS A 118 -0.77 5.39 12.25
N GLY A 119 -1.10 4.08 12.22
CA GLY A 119 -0.78 3.14 13.28
C GLY A 119 -1.66 3.24 14.54
N HIS A 120 -2.69 4.07 14.53
CA HIS A 120 -3.66 4.17 15.62
C HIS A 120 -4.98 3.49 15.27
N VAL A 121 -5.52 2.71 16.18
CA VAL A 121 -6.86 2.13 16.05
C VAL A 121 -7.89 3.20 16.36
N GLU A 122 -8.74 3.52 15.40
CA GLU A 122 -9.77 4.56 15.53
C GLU A 122 -11.18 4.03 15.74
N SER A 123 -11.47 2.83 15.22
CA SER A 123 -12.80 2.23 15.28
C SER A 123 -12.76 0.70 15.29
N ALA A 124 -13.91 0.06 15.43
CA ALA A 124 -14.03 -1.37 15.26
C ALA A 124 -13.69 -1.80 13.81
N PRO A 125 -13.11 -3.00 13.62
CA PRO A 125 -12.79 -3.49 12.28
C PRO A 125 -14.03 -3.59 11.39
N SER A 126 -13.94 -3.03 10.19
CA SER A 126 -14.97 -3.17 9.17
C SER A 126 -15.01 -4.61 8.64
N VAL A 127 -16.20 -5.10 8.32
CA VAL A 127 -16.38 -6.38 7.63
C VAL A 127 -15.75 -6.38 6.23
N ILE A 128 -15.48 -5.22 5.67
CA ILE A 128 -14.87 -5.01 4.36
C ILE A 128 -13.41 -5.41 4.35
N GLY A 129 -12.66 -5.13 5.42
CA GLY A 129 -11.28 -5.60 5.55
C GLY A 129 -11.10 -7.11 5.45
N ARG A 130 -12.16 -7.89 5.67
CA ARG A 130 -12.18 -9.35 5.45
C ARG A 130 -12.40 -9.73 4.00
N ARG A 131 -13.06 -8.87 3.25
CA ARG A 131 -13.51 -9.15 1.89
C ARG A 131 -12.48 -8.71 0.85
N TYR A 132 -11.86 -7.58 1.08
CA TYR A 132 -10.97 -6.94 0.13
C TYR A 132 -9.54 -6.88 0.66
N GLY A 133 -8.72 -7.70 0.09
CA GLY A 133 -7.32 -7.54 -0.03
C GLY A 133 -6.47 -7.36 1.22
N ILE A 134 -5.48 -6.55 1.02
CA ILE A 134 -4.39 -6.31 1.93
C ILE A 134 -4.60 -4.91 2.51
N GLN A 135 -4.62 -4.81 3.83
CA GLN A 135 -4.77 -3.53 4.53
C GLN A 135 -3.43 -3.00 5.00
N TRP A 136 -3.25 -1.70 5.01
CA TRP A 136 -2.04 -1.06 5.52
C TRP A 136 -2.37 0.04 6.54
N THR A 137 -1.43 0.28 7.45
CA THR A 137 -1.65 1.14 8.63
C THR A 137 -1.42 2.63 8.39
N GLY A 138 -1.18 3.04 7.14
CA GLY A 138 -0.99 4.44 6.75
C GLY A 138 0.41 4.97 7.07
N ASP A 139 0.58 6.29 6.99
CA ASP A 139 1.83 7.05 7.10
C ASP A 139 2.39 7.07 8.52
N ILE A 140 2.96 5.99 8.94
CA ILE A 140 3.53 5.83 10.29
C ILE A 140 4.94 6.41 10.40
N THR A 141 5.40 6.64 11.64
CA THR A 141 6.75 7.13 11.91
C THR A 141 7.75 5.97 12.09
N SER A 142 9.05 6.26 11.97
CA SER A 142 10.11 5.25 12.09
C SER A 142 10.52 4.89 13.52
N GLU A 143 9.93 5.50 14.53
CA GLU A 143 10.36 5.37 15.93
C GLU A 143 9.98 4.05 16.59
N ALA A 144 10.67 3.70 17.69
CA ALA A 144 10.48 2.47 18.43
C ALA A 144 9.06 2.30 19.00
N MET A 145 8.43 3.39 19.42
CA MET A 145 7.06 3.35 19.95
C MET A 145 6.07 3.00 18.84
N GLN A 146 6.29 3.52 17.63
CA GLN A 146 5.45 3.16 16.48
C GLN A 146 5.62 1.69 16.11
N LEU A 147 6.87 1.21 16.06
CA LEU A 147 7.13 -0.22 15.80
C LEU A 147 6.40 -1.12 16.82
N ARG A 148 6.43 -0.74 18.10
CA ARG A 148 5.70 -1.48 19.14
C ARG A 148 4.19 -1.50 18.87
N ARG A 149 3.62 -0.39 18.44
CA ARG A 149 2.19 -0.31 18.06
C ARG A 149 1.87 -1.21 16.87
N GLU A 150 2.74 -1.22 15.85
CA GLU A 150 2.53 -2.07 14.68
C GLU A 150 2.56 -3.56 15.03
N VAL A 151 3.44 -3.99 15.94
CA VAL A 151 3.44 -5.37 16.43
C VAL A 151 2.11 -5.72 17.11
N VAL A 152 1.61 -4.84 17.97
CA VAL A 152 0.33 -5.05 18.67
C VAL A 152 -0.84 -5.04 17.67
N ASN A 153 -0.89 -4.05 16.78
CA ASN A 153 -1.92 -3.95 15.74
C ASN A 153 -1.96 -5.22 14.87
N MET A 154 -0.80 -5.70 14.44
CA MET A 154 -0.71 -6.91 13.61
C MET A 154 -1.36 -8.11 14.30
N VAL A 155 -0.98 -8.37 15.55
CA VAL A 155 -1.50 -9.51 16.32
C VAL A 155 -3.00 -9.37 16.58
N GLU A 156 -3.44 -8.24 17.12
CA GLU A 156 -4.84 -8.02 17.48
C GLU A 156 -5.77 -8.08 16.28
N LYS A 157 -5.37 -7.47 15.16
CA LYS A 157 -6.24 -7.38 13.99
C LYS A 157 -6.31 -8.66 13.19
N THR A 158 -5.19 -9.35 13.07
CA THR A 158 -5.17 -10.68 12.44
C THR A 158 -5.99 -11.67 13.27
N THR A 159 -5.82 -11.65 14.59
CA THR A 159 -6.55 -12.55 15.51
C THR A 159 -8.05 -12.25 15.54
N ALA A 160 -8.44 -10.99 15.54
CA ALA A 160 -9.85 -10.61 15.42
C ALA A 160 -10.48 -11.00 14.06
N GLY A 161 -9.69 -11.52 13.14
CA GLY A 161 -10.14 -11.96 11.83
C GLY A 161 -10.63 -10.84 10.93
N ALA A 162 -10.25 -9.60 11.24
CA ALA A 162 -10.70 -8.43 10.51
C ALA A 162 -9.86 -8.19 9.25
N SER A 163 -8.54 -8.36 9.36
CA SER A 163 -7.62 -8.11 8.25
C SER A 163 -6.43 -9.08 8.32
N PRO A 164 -6.54 -10.26 7.69
CA PRO A 164 -5.50 -11.28 7.81
C PRO A 164 -4.18 -10.88 7.14
N TYR A 165 -4.22 -9.94 6.20
CA TYR A 165 -3.07 -9.47 5.46
C TYR A 165 -2.79 -7.99 5.74
N MET A 166 -2.39 -7.70 6.99
CA MET A 166 -1.95 -6.36 7.37
C MET A 166 -0.55 -6.06 6.85
N SER A 167 -0.36 -4.84 6.38
CA SER A 167 0.92 -4.27 5.96
C SER A 167 1.22 -3.03 6.79
N SER A 168 2.49 -2.82 7.10
CA SER A 168 3.00 -1.57 7.66
C SER A 168 4.08 -1.00 6.74
N ASP A 169 4.30 0.30 6.82
CA ASP A 169 5.43 0.95 6.15
C ASP A 169 6.72 0.61 6.91
N LEU A 170 7.39 -0.49 6.53
CA LEU A 170 8.57 -0.96 7.24
C LEU A 170 9.69 0.09 7.23
N GLY A 171 10.15 0.43 8.43
CA GLY A 171 11.08 1.51 8.67
C GLY A 171 10.39 2.87 8.88
N GLY A 172 9.05 2.93 8.82
CA GLY A 172 8.24 4.14 8.93
C GLY A 172 8.16 4.96 7.64
N PHE A 173 6.99 5.44 7.28
CA PHE A 173 6.82 6.36 6.15
C PHE A 173 7.52 7.69 6.42
N LYS A 174 7.33 8.23 7.63
CA LYS A 174 7.96 9.47 8.08
C LYS A 174 9.17 9.16 8.95
N ARG A 175 10.30 9.80 8.65
CA ARG A 175 11.51 9.68 9.46
C ARG A 175 11.31 10.30 10.83
N ALA A 176 11.52 9.52 11.90
CA ALA A 176 11.68 10.07 13.22
C ALA A 176 13.09 10.67 13.40
N LYS A 177 13.23 11.59 14.35
CA LYS A 177 14.48 12.28 14.63
C LYS A 177 15.64 11.33 14.96
N GLU A 178 15.34 10.18 15.56
CA GLU A 178 16.32 9.21 16.08
C GLU A 178 16.47 7.95 15.22
N GLN A 179 16.12 8.02 13.94
CA GLN A 179 16.26 6.84 13.11
C GLN A 179 17.73 6.46 12.90
N SER A 180 18.05 5.23 13.25
CA SER A 180 19.36 4.59 13.05
C SER A 180 19.23 3.32 12.22
N GLU A 181 20.34 2.81 11.70
CA GLU A 181 20.39 1.49 11.05
C GLU A 181 19.89 0.37 11.98
N ALA A 182 20.19 0.46 13.28
CA ALA A 182 19.68 -0.47 14.27
C ALA A 182 18.16 -0.44 14.38
N MET A 183 17.53 0.72 14.26
CA MET A 183 16.07 0.83 14.24
C MET A 183 15.50 0.26 12.94
N PHE A 184 16.10 0.57 11.80
CA PHE A 184 15.68 -0.03 10.52
C PHE A 184 15.80 -1.55 10.54
N THR A 185 16.88 -2.09 11.10
CA THR A 185 17.06 -3.54 11.30
C THR A 185 15.89 -4.15 12.08
N ARG A 186 15.43 -3.53 13.15
CA ARG A 186 14.27 -3.99 13.95
C ARG A 186 12.98 -3.98 13.14
N TRP A 187 12.76 -2.98 12.31
CA TRP A 187 11.63 -2.95 11.39
C TRP A 187 11.66 -4.11 10.41
N ILE A 188 12.84 -4.46 9.89
CA ILE A 188 12.99 -5.59 8.98
C ILE A 188 12.76 -6.93 9.69
N GLN A 189 13.24 -7.07 10.92
CA GLN A 189 12.97 -8.25 11.75
C GLN A 189 11.48 -8.48 11.98
N TYR A 190 10.75 -7.43 12.33
CA TYR A 190 9.30 -7.45 12.43
C TYR A 190 8.64 -7.78 11.09
N GLY A 191 9.03 -7.09 10.03
CA GLY A 191 8.47 -7.27 8.69
C GLY A 191 8.66 -8.68 8.14
N ALA A 192 9.78 -9.34 8.45
CA ALA A 192 10.04 -10.70 7.99
C ALA A 192 9.01 -11.72 8.51
N LEU A 193 8.41 -11.44 9.66
CA LEU A 193 7.37 -12.27 10.27
C LEU A 193 5.93 -11.72 10.04
N SER A 194 5.81 -10.59 9.33
CA SER A 194 4.52 -9.99 8.99
C SER A 194 3.91 -10.65 7.75
N PRO A 195 2.56 -10.68 7.60
CA PRO A 195 1.92 -11.21 6.40
C PRO A 195 2.39 -10.52 5.11
N VAL A 196 2.57 -9.21 5.14
CA VAL A 196 3.06 -8.42 4.01
C VAL A 196 4.37 -7.74 4.41
N PHE A 197 5.45 -8.06 3.69
CA PHE A 197 6.73 -7.37 3.83
C PHE A 197 6.83 -6.26 2.78
N ARG A 198 6.77 -5.00 3.21
CA ARG A 198 6.81 -3.85 2.31
C ARG A 198 7.61 -2.71 2.94
N ILE A 199 8.73 -2.37 2.33
CA ILE A 199 9.52 -1.18 2.70
C ILE A 199 8.91 0.02 1.97
N HIS A 200 8.59 1.06 2.72
CA HIS A 200 8.05 2.30 2.14
C HIS A 200 8.44 3.53 2.95
N SER A 201 8.67 4.65 2.26
CA SER A 201 8.96 5.96 2.88
C SER A 201 8.57 7.10 1.97
N THR A 202 8.34 8.27 2.56
CA THR A 202 8.36 9.52 1.79
C THR A 202 9.76 9.80 1.26
N MET A 203 9.84 10.41 0.08
CA MET A 203 11.13 10.70 -0.57
C MET A 203 11.93 11.74 0.19
N GLU A 204 11.26 12.73 0.79
CA GLU A 204 11.92 13.80 1.54
C GLU A 204 11.16 14.13 2.81
N LEU A 205 11.90 14.34 3.89
CA LEU A 205 11.39 14.93 5.10
C LEU A 205 12.38 16.01 5.58
N GLY A 206 11.93 17.27 5.60
CA GLY A 206 12.77 18.39 6.03
C GLY A 206 14.00 18.63 5.15
N GLY A 207 13.90 18.38 3.83
CA GLY A 207 14.99 18.59 2.86
C GLY A 207 16.08 17.51 2.84
N ALA A 208 15.92 16.43 3.61
CA ALA A 208 16.84 15.31 3.60
C ALA A 208 16.18 14.09 2.90
N LYS A 209 16.90 13.46 1.99
CA LYS A 209 16.48 12.19 1.40
C LYS A 209 16.25 11.16 2.50
N TYR A 210 15.12 10.47 2.39
CA TYR A 210 14.76 9.38 3.28
C TYR A 210 14.70 8.06 2.50
N ASP A 211 15.88 7.63 2.08
CA ASP A 211 16.07 6.39 1.35
C ASP A 211 16.17 5.20 2.30
N LYS A 212 15.51 4.11 1.92
CA LYS A 212 15.61 2.81 2.60
C LYS A 212 16.07 1.72 1.63
N LEU A 213 16.93 2.10 0.72
CA LEU A 213 17.49 1.16 -0.23
C LEU A 213 18.45 0.21 0.50
N PRO A 214 18.20 -1.09 0.52
CA PRO A 214 18.97 -2.03 1.35
C PRO A 214 20.47 -1.99 1.12
N TYR A 215 20.90 -1.72 -0.11
CA TYR A 215 22.31 -1.67 -0.50
C TYR A 215 23.06 -0.40 -0.05
N THR A 216 22.37 0.59 0.49
CA THR A 216 23.00 1.84 0.98
C THR A 216 23.40 1.75 2.45
N TYR A 217 22.98 0.71 3.16
CA TYR A 217 23.30 0.50 4.56
C TYR A 217 24.68 -0.18 4.75
N SER A 218 25.18 -0.20 5.98
CA SER A 218 26.43 -0.90 6.33
C SER A 218 26.37 -2.39 5.95
N ALA A 219 27.52 -3.02 5.74
CA ALA A 219 27.63 -4.44 5.44
C ALA A 219 27.03 -5.33 6.53
N GLU A 220 27.11 -4.89 7.79
CA GLU A 220 26.48 -5.57 8.92
C GLU A 220 24.96 -5.55 8.79
N THR A 221 24.39 -4.39 8.56
CA THR A 221 22.93 -4.23 8.33
C THR A 221 22.47 -5.03 7.12
N GLN A 222 23.18 -4.99 6.00
CA GLN A 222 22.84 -5.79 4.82
C GLN A 222 22.85 -7.30 5.11
N THR A 223 23.79 -7.77 5.92
CA THR A 223 23.86 -9.17 6.34
C THR A 223 22.63 -9.57 7.15
N VAL A 224 22.21 -8.72 8.09
CA VAL A 224 21.00 -8.96 8.88
C VAL A 224 19.74 -8.96 7.98
N LEU A 225 19.63 -7.98 7.08
CA LEU A 225 18.53 -7.93 6.11
C LEU A 225 18.42 -9.23 5.30
N LYS A 226 19.54 -9.68 4.73
CA LYS A 226 19.59 -10.93 3.95
C LYS A 226 19.19 -12.14 4.79
N THR A 227 19.64 -12.22 6.03
CA THR A 227 19.31 -13.31 6.95
C THR A 227 17.79 -13.38 7.20
N TYR A 228 17.18 -12.26 7.51
CA TYR A 228 15.72 -12.21 7.78
C TYR A 228 14.87 -12.41 6.52
N MET A 229 15.34 -11.98 5.36
CA MET A 229 14.67 -12.28 4.10
C MET A 229 14.73 -13.78 3.79
N ASN A 230 15.87 -14.43 3.98
CA ASN A 230 15.99 -15.88 3.82
C ASN A 230 15.09 -16.63 4.81
N LEU A 231 15.06 -16.19 6.07
CA LEU A 231 14.14 -16.75 7.06
C LEU A 231 12.69 -16.65 6.59
N ARG A 232 12.26 -15.47 6.11
CA ARG A 232 10.92 -15.26 5.57
C ARG A 232 10.60 -16.25 4.44
N TYR A 233 11.48 -16.37 3.44
CA TYR A 233 11.26 -17.28 2.32
C TYR A 233 11.21 -18.75 2.75
N ASN A 234 11.95 -19.13 3.78
CA ASN A 234 11.89 -20.50 4.35
C ASN A 234 10.61 -20.76 5.15
N LEU A 235 9.89 -19.71 5.57
CA LEU A 235 8.63 -19.83 6.30
C LEU A 235 7.39 -19.74 5.39
N LEU A 236 7.56 -19.34 4.13
CA LEU A 236 6.49 -19.37 3.15
C LEU A 236 6.21 -20.81 2.74
N PRO A 237 4.91 -21.20 2.63
CA PRO A 237 4.53 -22.56 2.21
C PRO A 237 4.90 -22.86 0.75
#